data_cf7fd2a8964fb04c9936ffa8641adab4
#
_entry.id   cf7fd2a8964fb04c9936ffa8641adab4
#
_cell.length_a   1.000
_cell.length_b   1.000
_cell.length_c   1.000
_cell.angle_alpha   90.00
_cell.angle_beta   90.00
_cell.angle_gamma   90.00
#
_symmetry.space_group_name_H-M   'P 1'
#
loop_
_entity.id
_entity.type
_entity.pdbx_description
1 polymer ?
#
loop_
_entity_poly.entity_id
_entity_poly.type
_entity_poly.pdbx_seq_one_letter_code
_entity_poly.pdbx_strand_id
1 'polypeptide(L)'
;MIFWIGFFVMFFNEGFVMMRHISPWCARQRNKFIKRYGENTWYRFHGTLDYTWIGLVTIGLIVNSNRILHVMALLTFWTVSFMVFYLPRWIRK
;
A
#
# COMPACT_ATOMS: atom_id res chain seq x y z
N MET A 1 -0.27 12.70 -14.00
CA MET A 1 0.40 13.08 -12.74
C MET A 1 -0.42 12.72 -11.49
N ILE A 2 -1.71 12.98 -11.47
CA ILE A 2 -2.58 12.61 -10.35
C ILE A 2 -2.51 11.11 -10.04
N PHE A 3 -2.56 10.27 -11.08
CA PHE A 3 -2.44 8.82 -10.91
C PHE A 3 -1.13 8.43 -10.20
N TRP A 4 -0.01 9.02 -10.63
CA TRP A 4 1.29 8.65 -10.06
C TRP A 4 1.43 9.10 -8.61
N ILE A 5 0.84 10.24 -8.24
CA ILE A 5 0.80 10.66 -6.85
C ILE A 5 0.03 9.64 -6.00
N GLY A 6 -1.15 9.23 -6.49
CA GLY A 6 -1.92 8.19 -5.81
C GLY A 6 -1.19 6.86 -5.75
N PHE A 7 -0.50 6.49 -6.83
CA PHE A 7 0.30 5.27 -6.88
C PHE A 7 1.43 5.29 -5.84
N PHE A 8 2.13 6.42 -5.70
CA PHE A 8 3.17 6.56 -4.69
C PHE A 8 2.60 6.48 -3.27
N VAL A 9 1.45 7.10 -3.02
CA VAL A 9 0.80 7.00 -1.71
C VAL A 9 0.45 5.54 -1.41
N MET A 10 -0.11 4.84 -2.39
CA MET A 10 -0.40 3.40 -2.27
C MET A 10 0.86 2.60 -1.98
N PHE A 11 1.93 2.87 -2.73
CA PHE A 11 3.20 2.17 -2.57
C PHE A 11 3.74 2.33 -1.15
N PHE A 12 3.76 3.55 -0.61
CA PHE A 12 4.23 3.78 0.74
C PHE A 12 3.34 3.11 1.78
N ASN A 13 2.02 3.29 1.66
CA ASN A 13 1.08 2.78 2.65
C ASN A 13 1.08 1.25 2.66
N GLU A 14 0.84 0.64 1.51
CA GLU A 14 0.76 -0.82 1.40
C GLU A 14 2.14 -1.45 1.59
N GLY A 15 3.19 -0.83 1.06
CA GLY A 15 4.55 -1.33 1.20
C GLY A 15 4.98 -1.37 2.68
N PHE A 16 4.68 -0.33 3.43
CA PHE A 16 5.01 -0.32 4.87
C PHE A 16 4.26 -1.40 5.64
N VAL A 17 2.96 -1.55 5.36
CA VAL A 17 2.14 -2.58 6.01
C VAL A 17 2.67 -3.99 5.68
N MET A 18 3.05 -4.23 4.42
CA MET A 18 3.59 -5.53 4.01
C MET A 18 4.98 -5.78 4.56
N MET A 19 5.84 -4.76 4.59
CA MET A 19 7.22 -4.89 5.04
C MET A 19 7.33 -5.27 6.52
N ARG A 20 6.31 -4.98 7.34
CA ARG A 20 6.33 -5.39 8.74
C ARG A 20 6.44 -6.90 8.92
N HIS A 21 6.03 -7.67 7.91
CA HIS A 21 6.10 -9.13 7.96
C HIS A 21 7.49 -9.66 7.63
N ILE A 22 8.34 -8.85 7.00
CA ILE A 22 9.68 -9.23 6.56
C ILE A 22 10.74 -8.52 7.38
N SER A 23 10.56 -7.22 7.63
CA SER A 23 11.56 -6.39 8.29
C SER A 23 11.22 -6.22 9.78
N PRO A 24 12.10 -6.69 10.70
CA PRO A 24 11.89 -6.44 12.13
C PRO A 24 11.89 -4.95 12.47
N TRP A 25 12.62 -4.15 11.71
CA TRP A 25 12.65 -2.69 11.90
C TRP A 25 11.26 -2.08 11.67
N CYS A 26 10.60 -2.45 10.57
CA CYS A 26 9.25 -1.95 10.27
C CYS A 26 8.25 -2.38 11.33
N ALA A 27 8.33 -3.62 11.80
CA ALA A 27 7.46 -4.10 12.86
C ALA A 27 7.67 -3.32 14.17
N ARG A 28 8.93 -3.00 14.50
CA ARG A 28 9.24 -2.21 15.70
C ARG A 28 8.70 -0.79 15.58
N GLN A 29 8.82 -0.15 14.41
CA GLN A 29 8.28 1.20 14.20
C GLN A 29 6.77 1.21 14.34
N ARG A 30 6.09 0.22 13.79
CA ARG A 30 4.65 0.06 13.94
C ARG A 30 4.26 -0.08 15.42
N ASN A 31 4.97 -0.95 16.15
CA ASN A 31 4.68 -1.19 17.55
C ASN A 31 4.91 0.06 18.40
N LYS A 32 5.97 0.82 18.12
CA LYS A 32 6.24 2.08 18.80
C LYS A 32 5.12 3.10 18.56
N PHE A 33 4.64 3.18 17.32
CA PHE A 33 3.55 4.09 16.98
C PHE A 33 2.27 3.70 17.71
N ILE A 34 1.92 2.43 17.70
CA ILE A 34 0.71 1.93 18.38
C ILE A 34 0.80 2.16 19.89
N LYS A 35 1.97 1.92 20.47
CA LYS A 35 2.18 2.11 21.91
C LYS A 35 2.05 3.59 22.29
N ARG A 36 2.49 4.50 21.43
CA ARG A 36 2.49 5.94 21.70
C ARG A 36 1.14 6.59 21.45
N TYR A 37 0.47 6.24 20.36
CA TYR A 37 -0.74 6.93 19.88
C TYR A 37 -2.00 6.06 19.94
N GLY A 38 -1.86 4.76 20.10
CA GLY A 38 -2.97 3.83 20.14
C GLY A 38 -3.23 3.15 18.80
N GLU A 39 -3.86 1.98 18.87
CA GLU A 39 -4.13 1.16 17.70
C GLU A 39 -5.17 1.82 16.79
N ASN A 40 -6.18 2.47 17.35
CA ASN A 40 -7.20 3.16 16.58
C ASN A 40 -6.59 4.28 15.72
N THR A 41 -5.61 5.01 16.26
CA THR A 41 -4.91 6.06 15.52
C THR A 41 -4.13 5.46 14.35
N TRP A 42 -3.49 4.32 14.55
CA TRP A 42 -2.78 3.61 13.48
C TRP A 42 -3.73 3.24 12.34
N TYR A 43 -4.86 2.64 12.64
CA TYR A 43 -5.83 2.24 11.63
C TYR A 43 -6.44 3.44 10.91
N ARG A 44 -6.72 4.53 11.63
CA ARG A 44 -7.21 5.76 11.01
C ARG A 44 -6.21 6.36 10.05
N PHE A 45 -4.94 6.38 10.43
CA PHE A 45 -3.87 6.92 9.60
C PHE A 45 -3.77 6.14 8.28
N HIS A 46 -3.68 4.82 8.35
CA HIS A 46 -3.60 3.99 7.15
C HIS A 46 -4.90 4.00 6.35
N GLY A 47 -6.03 4.03 7.01
CA GLY A 47 -7.33 4.15 6.34
C GLY A 47 -7.47 5.43 5.55
N THR A 48 -7.01 6.55 6.13
CA THR A 48 -7.01 7.84 5.43
C THR A 48 -6.12 7.79 4.19
N LEU A 49 -4.94 7.19 4.31
CA LEU A 49 -4.05 7.01 3.15
C LEU A 49 -4.66 6.09 2.09
N ASP A 50 -5.36 5.03 2.50
CA ASP A 50 -6.05 4.14 1.58
C ASP A 50 -7.11 4.88 0.78
N TYR A 51 -7.96 5.66 1.43
CA TYR A 51 -8.97 6.45 0.73
C TYR A 51 -8.33 7.48 -0.19
N THR A 52 -7.23 8.09 0.24
CA THR A 52 -6.52 9.09 -0.56
C THR A 52 -5.97 8.48 -1.85
N TRP A 53 -5.25 7.35 -1.77
CA TRP A 53 -4.68 6.76 -2.97
C TRP A 53 -5.76 6.18 -3.89
N ILE A 54 -6.83 5.62 -3.34
CA ILE A 54 -7.95 5.10 -4.14
C ILE A 54 -8.57 6.24 -4.94
N GLY A 55 -8.84 7.38 -4.28
CA GLY A 55 -9.41 8.55 -4.95
C GLY A 55 -8.50 9.10 -6.04
N LEU A 56 -7.21 9.28 -5.74
CA LEU A 56 -6.26 9.82 -6.70
C LEU A 56 -6.04 8.90 -7.90
N VAL A 57 -5.92 7.60 -7.66
CA VAL A 57 -5.75 6.62 -8.73
C VAL A 57 -7.00 6.57 -9.61
N THR A 58 -8.18 6.57 -9.01
CA THR A 58 -9.45 6.56 -9.75
C THR A 58 -9.58 7.80 -10.63
N ILE A 59 -9.33 8.99 -10.08
CA ILE A 59 -9.39 10.24 -10.84
C ILE A 59 -8.35 10.21 -11.96
N GLY A 60 -7.14 9.77 -11.66
CA GLY A 60 -6.07 9.67 -12.65
C GLY A 60 -6.43 8.74 -13.81
N LEU A 61 -7.08 7.62 -13.54
CA LEU A 61 -7.52 6.69 -14.59
C LEU A 61 -8.63 7.28 -15.46
N ILE A 62 -9.52 8.10 -14.88
CA ILE A 62 -10.59 8.73 -15.63
C ILE A 62 -10.05 9.83 -16.54
N VAL A 63 -9.11 10.63 -16.03
CA VAL A 63 -8.61 11.83 -16.74
C VAL A 63 -7.58 11.48 -17.81
N ASN A 64 -6.76 10.43 -17.58
CA ASN A 64 -5.67 10.11 -18.49
C ASN A 64 -6.10 9.23 -19.67
N SER A 65 -5.48 9.48 -20.82
CA SER A 65 -5.69 8.68 -22.03
C SER A 65 -4.91 7.35 -22.01
N ASN A 66 -3.82 7.28 -21.23
CA ASN A 66 -2.94 6.10 -21.17
C ASN A 66 -3.36 5.14 -20.04
N ARG A 67 -4.64 4.77 -20.02
CA ARG A 67 -5.21 3.90 -18.98
C ARG A 67 -4.57 2.52 -18.93
N ILE A 68 -4.20 1.99 -20.09
CA ILE A 68 -3.61 0.64 -20.18
C ILE A 68 -2.32 0.58 -19.40
N LEU A 69 -1.44 1.59 -19.57
CA LEU A 69 -0.17 1.64 -18.84
C LEU A 69 -0.39 1.71 -17.32
N HIS A 70 -1.36 2.52 -16.89
CA HIS A 70 -1.65 2.69 -15.47
C HIS A 70 -2.23 1.41 -14.86
N VAL A 71 -3.15 0.75 -15.57
CA VAL A 71 -3.71 -0.53 -15.12
C VAL A 71 -2.62 -1.59 -15.02
N MET A 72 -1.72 -1.65 -16.01
CA MET A 72 -0.60 -2.59 -16.00
C MET A 72 0.33 -2.35 -14.79
N ALA A 73 0.58 -1.07 -14.45
CA ALA A 73 1.40 -0.74 -13.29
C ALA A 73 0.76 -1.24 -11.99
N LEU A 74 -0.55 -1.04 -11.83
CA LEU A 74 -1.27 -1.52 -10.66
C LEU A 74 -1.26 -3.05 -10.57
N LEU A 75 -1.53 -3.72 -11.67
CA LEU A 75 -1.54 -5.19 -11.71
C LEU A 75 -0.15 -5.75 -11.41
N THR A 76 0.90 -5.14 -11.96
CA THR A 76 2.28 -5.55 -11.70
C THR A 76 2.62 -5.40 -10.21
N PHE A 77 2.28 -4.25 -9.63
CA PHE A 77 2.54 -4.00 -8.21
C PHE A 77 1.84 -5.04 -7.33
N TRP A 78 0.56 -5.30 -7.57
CA TRP A 78 -0.20 -6.24 -6.76
C TRP A 78 0.26 -7.68 -6.97
N THR A 79 0.60 -8.07 -8.20
CA THR A 79 1.12 -9.41 -8.49
C THR A 79 2.45 -9.65 -7.78
N VAL A 80 3.39 -8.71 -7.89
CA VAL A 80 4.69 -8.81 -7.23
C VAL A 80 4.52 -8.84 -5.71
N SER A 81 3.66 -7.99 -5.16
CA SER A 81 3.39 -7.95 -3.73
C SER A 81 2.82 -9.28 -3.25
N PHE A 82 1.86 -9.85 -3.97
CA PHE A 82 1.29 -11.15 -3.63
C PHE A 82 2.37 -12.22 -3.61
N MET A 83 3.19 -12.30 -4.66
CA MET A 83 4.23 -13.32 -4.77
C MET A 83 5.30 -13.19 -3.70
N VAL A 84 5.68 -11.96 -3.35
CA VAL A 84 6.77 -11.72 -2.40
C VAL A 84 6.29 -11.85 -0.95
N PHE A 85 5.10 -11.33 -0.63
CA PHE A 85 4.66 -11.21 0.76
C PHE A 85 3.63 -12.25 1.18
N TYR A 86 2.72 -12.63 0.29
CA TYR A 86 1.62 -13.51 0.67
C TYR A 86 1.82 -14.95 0.25
N LEU A 87 2.38 -15.21 -0.93
CA LEU A 87 2.57 -16.57 -1.43
C LEU A 87 3.46 -17.42 -0.54
N PRO A 88 4.63 -16.95 -0.05
CA PRO A 88 5.47 -17.74 0.86
C PRO A 88 4.74 -18.12 2.15
N ARG A 89 3.92 -17.22 2.68
CA ARG A 89 3.14 -17.50 3.90
C ARG A 89 2.06 -18.53 3.64
N TRP A 90 1.46 -18.47 2.46
CA TRP A 90 0.40 -19.39 2.07
C TRP A 90 0.94 -20.80 1.84
N ILE A 91 2.10 -20.92 1.21
CA ILE A 91 2.76 -22.22 0.98
C ILE A 91 3.17 -22.88 2.30
N ARG A 92 3.60 -22.08 3.28
CA ARG A 92 4.06 -22.59 4.57
C ARG A 92 2.92 -23.12 5.46
N LYS A 93 1.71 -22.80 5.12
CA LYS A 93 0.57 -23.40 5.80
C LYS A 93 0.33 -24.82 5.32
#